data_5bc2ae01b3b9ff93e8e1ea1db17722ba
#
_entry.id   5bc2ae01b3b9ff93e8e1ea1db17722ba
#
_cell.length_a   1.000
_cell.length_b   1.000
_cell.length_c   1.000
_cell.angle_alpha   90.00
_cell.angle_beta   90.00
_cell.angle_gamma   90.00
#
_symmetry.space_group_name_H-M   'P 1'
#
loop_
_entity.id
_entity.type
_entity.pdbx_description
1 polymer ?
#
loop_
_entity_poly.entity_id
_entity_poly.type
_entity_poly.pdbx_seq_one_letter_code
_entity_poly.pdbx_strand_id
1 'polypeptide(L)'
;GIGKNEMAKQVECEKSQIEFILSGGVDEELIFSMAKKLNLDGSKLLVSAKKEWCPSPINLDCLHQFNLPFGDMHVNVYVVWDKQSSSAWIFDSGPLVEPILGFLNEKSLTVNAIFLTHTHRDHIASLDDLRQRSGNPSVYVHELEAIDGCASIREGFEHRTDGLSLSTLHTHGHA
;
A
#
# COMPACT_ATOMS: atom_id res chain seq x y z
N GLY A 1 -12.84 12.49 7.98
CA GLY A 1 -11.85 13.53 7.65
C GLY A 1 -12.47 14.93 7.64
N ILE A 2 -11.62 15.96 7.63
CA ILE A 2 -12.08 17.37 7.56
C ILE A 2 -12.42 17.70 6.11
N GLY A 3 -13.65 18.25 5.88
CA GLY A 3 -14.07 18.68 4.55
C GLY A 3 -13.38 19.98 4.10
N LYS A 4 -13.31 20.23 2.78
CA LYS A 4 -12.64 21.41 2.19
C LYS A 4 -13.12 22.75 2.77
N ASN A 5 -14.43 22.90 2.93
CA ASN A 5 -15.03 24.12 3.48
C ASN A 5 -14.67 24.32 4.96
N GLU A 6 -14.62 23.23 5.72
CA GLU A 6 -14.26 23.28 7.13
C GLU A 6 -12.77 23.58 7.29
N MET A 7 -11.91 22.99 6.48
CA MET A 7 -10.48 23.29 6.46
C MET A 7 -10.24 24.77 6.14
N ALA A 8 -10.89 25.29 5.10
CA ALA A 8 -10.77 26.70 4.71
C ALA A 8 -11.11 27.66 5.87
N LYS A 9 -12.19 27.38 6.62
CA LYS A 9 -12.53 28.15 7.83
C LYS A 9 -11.47 28.05 8.92
N GLN A 10 -10.95 26.86 9.16
CA GLN A 10 -9.97 26.64 10.24
C GLN A 10 -8.61 27.28 9.98
N VAL A 11 -8.23 27.43 8.71
CA VAL A 11 -6.95 28.09 8.33
C VAL A 11 -7.18 29.53 7.79
N GLU A 12 -8.40 30.03 7.88
CA GLU A 12 -8.78 31.41 7.53
C GLU A 12 -8.45 31.78 6.07
N CYS A 13 -8.76 30.90 5.12
CA CYS A 13 -8.52 31.11 3.69
C CYS A 13 -9.77 30.83 2.85
N GLU A 14 -9.70 31.16 1.56
CA GLU A 14 -10.76 30.82 0.60
C GLU A 14 -10.72 29.32 0.26
N LYS A 15 -11.90 28.74 -0.01
CA LYS A 15 -12.03 27.34 -0.43
C LYS A 15 -11.20 27.02 -1.67
N SER A 16 -11.11 27.96 -2.61
CA SER A 16 -10.29 27.85 -3.82
C SER A 16 -8.83 27.63 -3.57
N GLN A 17 -8.28 28.18 -2.46
CA GLN A 17 -6.89 27.98 -2.06
C GLN A 17 -6.67 26.55 -1.55
N ILE A 18 -7.64 25.98 -0.82
CA ILE A 18 -7.61 24.57 -0.44
C ILE A 18 -7.66 23.67 -1.69
N GLU A 19 -8.53 24.00 -2.65
CA GLU A 19 -8.66 23.26 -3.91
C GLU A 19 -7.37 23.34 -4.75
N PHE A 20 -6.69 24.49 -4.75
CA PHE A 20 -5.39 24.66 -5.38
C PHE A 20 -4.35 23.69 -4.78
N ILE A 21 -4.23 23.62 -3.45
CA ILE A 21 -3.32 22.67 -2.77
C ILE A 21 -3.67 21.22 -3.15
N LEU A 22 -4.97 20.85 -3.08
CA LEU A 22 -5.42 19.49 -3.37
C LEU A 22 -5.25 19.09 -4.86
N SER A 23 -5.13 20.07 -5.76
CA SER A 23 -4.80 19.82 -7.17
C SER A 23 -3.29 19.73 -7.46
N GLY A 24 -2.46 19.79 -6.42
CA GLY A 24 -1.00 19.72 -6.54
C GLY A 24 -0.29 21.09 -6.55
N GLY A 25 -1.01 22.17 -6.27
CA GLY A 25 -0.41 23.49 -6.07
C GLY A 25 0.39 23.56 -4.77
N VAL A 26 1.36 24.45 -4.71
CA VAL A 26 2.21 24.64 -3.52
C VAL A 26 2.09 26.08 -3.02
N ASP A 27 1.57 26.22 -1.81
CA ASP A 27 1.57 27.44 -1.01
C ASP A 27 2.11 27.08 0.36
N GLU A 28 3.33 27.51 0.66
CA GLU A 28 4.07 27.08 1.87
C GLU A 28 3.34 27.49 3.15
N GLU A 29 2.89 28.75 3.23
CA GLU A 29 2.23 29.28 4.44
C GLU A 29 0.92 28.52 4.71
N LEU A 30 0.13 28.28 3.65
CA LEU A 30 -1.09 27.53 3.74
C LEU A 30 -0.85 26.07 4.12
N ILE A 31 0.16 25.43 3.53
CA ILE A 31 0.55 24.04 3.87
C ILE A 31 0.93 23.93 5.34
N PHE A 32 1.73 24.86 5.88
CA PHE A 32 2.07 24.86 7.32
C PHE A 32 0.84 25.09 8.21
N SER A 33 -0.05 25.99 7.80
CA SER A 33 -1.31 26.25 8.53
C SER A 33 -2.21 25.02 8.56
N MET A 34 -2.37 24.34 7.42
CA MET A 34 -3.11 23.09 7.31
C MET A 34 -2.47 21.98 8.15
N ALA A 35 -1.16 21.80 8.06
CA ALA A 35 -0.43 20.80 8.82
C ALA A 35 -0.65 20.96 10.32
N LYS A 36 -0.57 22.18 10.83
CA LYS A 36 -0.84 22.50 12.25
C LYS A 36 -2.26 22.07 12.67
N LYS A 37 -3.28 22.33 11.83
CA LYS A 37 -4.68 21.94 12.12
C LYS A 37 -4.88 20.43 12.07
N LEU A 38 -4.13 19.74 11.24
CA LEU A 38 -4.20 18.30 11.07
C LEU A 38 -3.26 17.53 12.03
N ASN A 39 -2.50 18.23 12.87
CA ASN A 39 -1.47 17.65 13.72
C ASN A 39 -0.40 16.86 12.92
N LEU A 40 0.00 17.41 11.76
CA LEU A 40 1.02 16.86 10.87
C LEU A 40 2.31 17.70 10.95
N ASP A 41 3.43 17.09 10.55
CA ASP A 41 4.71 17.79 10.36
C ASP A 41 4.65 18.64 9.07
N GLY A 42 4.62 19.97 9.22
CA GLY A 42 4.50 20.90 8.11
C GLY A 42 5.68 20.85 7.14
N SER A 43 6.90 20.62 7.64
CA SER A 43 8.08 20.52 6.79
C SER A 43 8.03 19.28 5.90
N LYS A 44 7.63 18.13 6.46
CA LYS A 44 7.45 16.89 5.70
C LYS A 44 6.31 16.99 4.69
N LEU A 45 5.20 17.65 5.10
CA LEU A 45 4.08 17.87 4.19
C LEU A 45 4.48 18.77 3.02
N LEU A 46 5.27 19.83 3.26
CA LEU A 46 5.78 20.71 2.22
C LEU A 46 6.71 19.99 1.24
N VAL A 47 7.65 19.20 1.74
CA VAL A 47 8.57 18.39 0.90
C VAL A 47 7.77 17.39 0.04
N SER A 48 6.72 16.79 0.60
CA SER A 48 5.81 15.92 -0.14
C SER A 48 5.03 16.67 -1.22
N ALA A 49 4.48 17.88 -0.89
CA ALA A 49 3.78 18.72 -1.85
C ALA A 49 4.67 19.16 -3.03
N LYS A 50 5.94 19.44 -2.76
CA LYS A 50 6.95 19.77 -3.78
C LYS A 50 7.42 18.56 -4.57
N LYS A 51 6.98 17.34 -4.22
CA LYS A 51 7.43 16.06 -4.82
C LYS A 51 8.96 15.85 -4.72
N GLU A 52 9.57 16.41 -3.69
CA GLU A 52 11.01 16.30 -3.43
C GLU A 52 11.37 15.07 -2.59
N TRP A 53 10.36 14.45 -1.96
CA TRP A 53 10.57 13.26 -1.15
C TRP A 53 10.37 11.98 -1.99
N CYS A 54 11.35 11.12 -1.91
CA CYS A 54 11.24 9.74 -2.38
C CYS A 54 11.71 8.81 -1.27
N PRO A 55 11.05 7.69 -1.02
CA PRO A 55 11.54 6.71 -0.07
C PRO A 55 12.89 6.16 -0.55
N SER A 56 13.82 5.97 0.39
CA SER A 56 15.08 5.30 0.06
C SER A 56 14.79 3.88 -0.44
N PRO A 57 15.49 3.41 -1.49
CA PRO A 57 15.34 2.04 -1.94
C PRO A 57 15.61 1.05 -0.80
N ILE A 58 14.71 0.11 -0.61
CA ILE A 58 14.90 -0.97 0.36
C ILE A 58 15.67 -2.07 -0.35
N ASN A 59 16.87 -2.36 0.13
CA ASN A 59 17.68 -3.47 -0.37
C ASN A 59 17.77 -4.54 0.71
N LEU A 60 16.81 -5.45 0.73
CA LEU A 60 16.78 -6.62 1.59
C LEU A 60 16.86 -7.86 0.72
N ASP A 61 17.73 -8.78 1.12
CA ASP A 61 17.98 -10.03 0.37
C ASP A 61 16.76 -10.97 0.26
N CYS A 62 15.72 -10.74 1.05
CA CYS A 62 14.51 -11.56 1.12
C CYS A 62 13.23 -10.76 0.86
N LEU A 63 13.35 -9.61 0.18
CA LEU A 63 12.24 -8.77 -0.22
C LEU A 63 12.45 -8.27 -1.65
N HIS A 64 11.42 -8.37 -2.48
CA HIS A 64 11.37 -7.76 -3.80
C HIS A 64 10.14 -6.90 -3.94
N GLN A 65 10.31 -5.70 -4.49
CA GLN A 65 9.25 -4.77 -4.79
C GLN A 65 9.04 -4.72 -6.30
N PHE A 66 7.81 -4.94 -6.73
CA PHE A 66 7.35 -4.61 -8.07
C PHE A 66 6.65 -3.25 -8.02
N ASN A 67 6.88 -2.43 -9.03
CA ASN A 67 6.15 -1.18 -9.26
C ASN A 67 5.43 -1.30 -10.61
N LEU A 68 4.16 -1.70 -10.57
CA LEU A 68 3.39 -2.14 -11.73
C LEU A 68 2.48 -1.02 -12.24
N PRO A 69 2.39 -0.78 -13.56
CA PRO A 69 1.56 0.28 -14.13
C PRO A 69 0.07 -0.07 -14.05
N PHE A 70 -0.76 0.91 -13.68
CA PHE A 70 -2.22 0.83 -13.67
C PHE A 70 -2.80 2.18 -14.12
N GLY A 71 -3.20 2.29 -15.39
CA GLY A 71 -3.62 3.56 -15.98
C GLY A 71 -2.47 4.58 -15.96
N ASP A 72 -2.70 5.71 -15.33
CA ASP A 72 -1.77 6.83 -15.14
C ASP A 72 -0.96 6.77 -13.83
N MET A 73 -1.14 5.71 -13.06
CA MET A 73 -0.48 5.50 -11.77
C MET A 73 0.30 4.18 -11.75
N HIS A 74 1.02 3.94 -10.66
CA HIS A 74 1.69 2.68 -10.40
C HIS A 74 1.30 2.15 -9.03
N VAL A 75 1.21 0.84 -8.92
CA VAL A 75 0.93 0.14 -7.68
C VAL A 75 2.12 -0.73 -7.27
N ASN A 76 2.40 -0.76 -5.98
CA ASN A 76 3.45 -1.60 -5.44
C ASN A 76 2.90 -2.97 -5.05
N VAL A 77 3.64 -4.01 -5.41
CA VAL A 77 3.44 -5.38 -4.93
C VAL A 77 4.74 -5.84 -4.31
N TYR A 78 4.66 -6.52 -3.18
CA TYR A 78 5.87 -7.01 -2.52
C TYR A 78 5.85 -8.53 -2.42
N VAL A 79 7.02 -9.14 -2.63
CA VAL A 79 7.27 -10.55 -2.34
C VAL A 79 8.32 -10.63 -1.25
N VAL A 80 7.98 -11.30 -0.15
CA VAL A 80 8.89 -11.58 0.97
C VAL A 80 9.07 -13.08 1.06
N TRP A 81 10.29 -13.57 1.24
CA TRP A 81 10.53 -14.99 1.32
C TRP A 81 11.57 -15.38 2.38
N ASP A 82 11.46 -16.58 2.86
CA ASP A 82 12.50 -17.22 3.67
C ASP A 82 13.54 -17.90 2.77
N LYS A 83 14.81 -17.59 2.99
CA LYS A 83 15.91 -18.13 2.20
C LYS A 83 16.18 -19.62 2.39
N GLN A 84 15.77 -20.19 3.53
CA GLN A 84 16.04 -21.57 3.86
C GLN A 84 14.95 -22.49 3.30
N SER A 85 13.69 -22.12 3.45
CA SER A 85 12.56 -22.95 3.03
C SER A 85 12.04 -22.61 1.63
N SER A 86 12.51 -21.51 1.02
CA SER A 86 11.94 -20.94 -0.23
C SER A 86 10.43 -20.61 -0.12
N SER A 87 9.91 -20.53 1.09
CA SER A 87 8.54 -20.13 1.40
C SER A 87 8.36 -18.62 1.18
N ALA A 88 7.33 -18.20 0.47
CA ALA A 88 7.09 -16.81 0.13
C ALA A 88 5.69 -16.34 0.50
N TRP A 89 5.60 -15.06 0.83
CA TRP A 89 4.35 -14.30 0.97
C TRP A 89 4.31 -13.18 -0.04
N ILE A 90 3.13 -12.91 -0.59
CA ILE A 90 2.89 -11.81 -1.52
C ILE A 90 1.99 -10.78 -0.84
N PHE A 91 2.29 -9.51 -0.99
CA PHE A 91 1.46 -8.40 -0.53
C PHE A 91 0.88 -7.68 -1.74
N ASP A 92 -0.44 -7.75 -1.88
CA ASP A 92 -1.26 -7.38 -3.03
C ASP A 92 -0.98 -8.21 -4.29
N SER A 93 -1.89 -8.16 -5.25
CA SER A 93 -1.71 -8.84 -6.53
C SER A 93 -1.27 -7.89 -7.65
N GLY A 94 -1.61 -6.62 -7.50
CA GLY A 94 -1.43 -5.65 -8.57
C GLY A 94 -2.24 -5.96 -9.82
N PRO A 95 -1.97 -5.26 -10.93
CA PRO A 95 -2.67 -5.45 -12.20
C PRO A 95 -2.04 -6.48 -13.13
N LEU A 96 -0.80 -6.91 -12.89
CA LEU A 96 -0.02 -7.77 -13.79
C LEU A 96 0.61 -8.93 -13.03
N VAL A 97 0.24 -10.15 -13.41
CA VAL A 97 0.72 -11.37 -12.74
C VAL A 97 2.06 -11.86 -13.27
N GLU A 98 2.36 -11.64 -14.56
CA GLU A 98 3.53 -12.20 -15.24
C GLU A 98 4.87 -11.83 -14.57
N PRO A 99 5.13 -10.57 -14.20
CA PRO A 99 6.38 -10.21 -13.53
C PRO A 99 6.56 -10.94 -12.21
N ILE A 100 5.46 -11.11 -11.45
CA ILE A 100 5.47 -11.78 -10.16
C ILE A 100 5.78 -13.27 -10.33
N LEU A 101 5.06 -13.96 -11.22
CA LEU A 101 5.26 -15.38 -11.49
C LEU A 101 6.66 -15.65 -12.08
N GLY A 102 7.13 -14.78 -12.96
CA GLY A 102 8.50 -14.86 -13.50
C GLY A 102 9.54 -14.85 -12.39
N PHE A 103 9.41 -13.93 -11.45
CA PHE A 103 10.30 -13.82 -10.29
C PHE A 103 10.20 -15.03 -9.36
N LEU A 104 8.98 -15.50 -9.05
CA LEU A 104 8.78 -16.69 -8.22
C LEU A 104 9.45 -17.92 -8.84
N ASN A 105 9.32 -18.11 -10.15
CA ASN A 105 9.97 -19.21 -10.88
C ASN A 105 11.50 -19.06 -10.89
N GLU A 106 12.03 -17.88 -11.18
CA GLU A 106 13.48 -17.60 -11.17
C GLU A 106 14.11 -17.95 -9.81
N LYS A 107 13.43 -17.57 -8.73
CA LYS A 107 13.91 -17.82 -7.36
C LYS A 107 13.49 -19.17 -6.79
N SER A 108 12.72 -19.97 -7.54
CA SER A 108 12.16 -21.25 -7.08
C SER A 108 11.38 -21.11 -5.77
N LEU A 109 10.53 -20.07 -5.67
CA LEU A 109 9.75 -19.76 -4.48
C LEU A 109 8.37 -20.43 -4.51
N THR A 110 7.92 -20.89 -3.36
CA THR A 110 6.58 -21.44 -3.13
C THR A 110 5.73 -20.44 -2.35
N VAL A 111 4.60 -20.02 -2.92
CA VAL A 111 3.72 -19.06 -2.27
C VAL A 111 2.83 -19.76 -1.24
N ASN A 112 2.93 -19.37 0.01
CA ASN A 112 2.12 -19.91 1.12
C ASN A 112 0.93 -19.02 1.48
N ALA A 113 1.06 -17.72 1.24
CA ALA A 113 0.00 -16.75 1.54
C ALA A 113 0.07 -15.52 0.63
N ILE A 114 -1.11 -14.93 0.39
CA ILE A 114 -1.26 -13.59 -0.20
C ILE A 114 -1.95 -12.72 0.86
N PHE A 115 -1.41 -11.55 1.14
CA PHE A 115 -1.98 -10.57 2.05
C PHE A 115 -2.40 -9.34 1.25
N LEU A 116 -3.66 -8.94 1.37
CA LEU A 116 -4.15 -7.71 0.74
C LEU A 116 -4.05 -6.56 1.74
N THR A 117 -3.44 -5.47 1.31
CA THR A 117 -3.38 -4.24 2.10
C THR A 117 -4.77 -3.62 2.18
N HIS A 118 -5.48 -3.59 1.06
CA HIS A 118 -6.87 -3.14 0.91
C HIS A 118 -7.43 -3.61 -0.44
N THR A 119 -8.71 -3.30 -0.74
CA THR A 119 -9.40 -3.88 -1.89
C THR A 119 -9.64 -2.91 -3.04
N HIS A 120 -8.88 -1.83 -3.16
CA HIS A 120 -8.91 -1.01 -4.36
C HIS A 120 -8.49 -1.84 -5.59
N ARG A 121 -9.11 -1.52 -6.71
CA ARG A 121 -9.03 -2.32 -7.93
C ARG A 121 -7.60 -2.56 -8.44
N ASP A 122 -6.72 -1.60 -8.28
CA ASP A 122 -5.32 -1.71 -8.68
C ASP A 122 -4.52 -2.69 -7.81
N HIS A 123 -4.95 -2.95 -6.57
CA HIS A 123 -4.32 -3.90 -5.66
C HIS A 123 -4.80 -5.33 -5.84
N ILE A 124 -6.02 -5.53 -6.36
CA ILE A 124 -6.64 -6.86 -6.49
C ILE A 124 -6.94 -7.27 -7.94
N ALA A 125 -6.56 -6.47 -8.95
CA ALA A 125 -6.98 -6.67 -10.33
C ALA A 125 -6.57 -8.03 -10.92
N SER A 126 -5.46 -8.61 -10.48
CA SER A 126 -5.00 -9.92 -10.93
C SER A 126 -5.04 -11.00 -9.84
N LEU A 127 -5.81 -10.79 -8.76
CA LEU A 127 -5.81 -11.67 -7.59
C LEU A 127 -6.16 -13.12 -7.92
N ASP A 128 -7.24 -13.35 -8.68
CA ASP A 128 -7.70 -14.68 -9.02
C ASP A 128 -6.68 -15.43 -9.88
N ASP A 129 -6.11 -14.75 -10.88
CA ASP A 129 -5.09 -15.32 -11.76
C ASP A 129 -3.79 -15.61 -10.98
N LEU A 130 -3.33 -14.67 -10.17
CA LEU A 130 -2.17 -14.87 -9.30
C LEU A 130 -2.38 -16.05 -8.36
N ARG A 131 -3.52 -16.10 -7.66
CA ARG A 131 -3.85 -17.18 -6.73
C ARG A 131 -3.85 -18.55 -7.43
N GLN A 132 -4.56 -18.65 -8.56
CA GLN A 132 -4.65 -19.90 -9.29
C GLN A 132 -3.27 -20.40 -9.76
N ARG A 133 -2.46 -19.51 -10.33
CA ARG A 133 -1.17 -19.87 -10.94
C ARG A 133 -0.02 -20.02 -9.94
N SER A 134 -0.18 -19.52 -8.69
CA SER A 134 0.80 -19.68 -7.62
C SER A 134 0.50 -20.84 -6.65
N GLY A 135 -0.43 -21.74 -7.01
CA GLY A 135 -0.72 -22.95 -6.22
C GLY A 135 -1.90 -22.82 -5.26
N ASN A 136 -2.80 -21.86 -5.47
CA ASN A 136 -3.98 -21.61 -4.65
C ASN A 136 -3.68 -21.35 -3.15
N PRO A 137 -2.74 -20.46 -2.82
CA PRO A 137 -2.47 -20.12 -1.43
C PRO A 137 -3.67 -19.48 -0.74
N SER A 138 -3.65 -19.46 0.60
CA SER A 138 -4.62 -18.69 1.37
C SER A 138 -4.45 -17.20 1.10
N VAL A 139 -5.59 -16.49 0.95
CA VAL A 139 -5.61 -15.03 0.80
C VAL A 139 -6.19 -14.41 2.07
N TYR A 140 -5.54 -13.41 2.60
CA TYR A 140 -5.94 -12.70 3.81
C TYR A 140 -6.25 -11.24 3.49
N VAL A 141 -7.36 -10.73 4.06
CA VAL A 141 -7.81 -9.35 3.89
C VAL A 141 -8.42 -8.84 5.19
N HIS A 142 -8.37 -7.52 5.43
CA HIS A 142 -8.99 -6.95 6.62
C HIS A 142 -10.51 -7.18 6.64
N GLU A 143 -11.09 -7.45 7.83
CA GLU A 143 -12.52 -7.79 7.99
C GLU A 143 -13.48 -6.71 7.47
N LEU A 144 -13.06 -5.43 7.44
CA LEU A 144 -13.86 -4.33 6.90
C LEU A 144 -13.87 -4.29 5.37
N GLU A 145 -12.98 -5.05 4.71
CA GLU A 145 -12.83 -5.14 3.27
C GLU A 145 -12.98 -6.57 2.76
N ALA A 146 -13.85 -7.35 3.38
CA ALA A 146 -14.02 -8.76 3.08
C ALA A 146 -14.36 -9.02 1.60
N ILE A 147 -13.68 -10.00 1.01
CA ILE A 147 -13.91 -10.53 -0.32
C ILE A 147 -14.23 -12.03 -0.20
N ASP A 148 -15.15 -12.51 -1.02
CA ASP A 148 -15.51 -13.93 -1.06
C ASP A 148 -14.27 -14.81 -1.37
N GLY A 149 -14.13 -15.87 -0.60
CA GLY A 149 -13.01 -16.80 -0.73
C GLY A 149 -11.69 -16.35 -0.10
N CYS A 150 -11.66 -15.20 0.59
CA CYS A 150 -10.55 -14.72 1.39
C CYS A 150 -10.80 -14.88 2.89
N ALA A 151 -9.74 -15.11 3.66
CA ALA A 151 -9.82 -15.17 5.11
C ALA A 151 -9.77 -13.75 5.71
N SER A 152 -10.75 -13.41 6.54
CA SER A 152 -10.79 -12.11 7.20
C SER A 152 -9.82 -12.06 8.37
N ILE A 153 -9.05 -10.99 8.44
CA ILE A 153 -8.10 -10.70 9.53
C ILE A 153 -8.38 -9.32 10.12
N ARG A 154 -7.80 -9.04 11.27
CA ARG A 154 -7.91 -7.75 11.98
C ARG A 154 -6.59 -7.33 12.57
N GLU A 155 -6.55 -6.16 13.18
CA GLU A 155 -5.39 -5.70 13.92
C GLU A 155 -4.88 -6.75 14.92
N GLY A 156 -3.57 -6.91 14.96
CA GLY A 156 -2.92 -7.88 15.84
C GLY A 156 -3.00 -9.33 15.35
N PHE A 157 -3.50 -9.58 14.13
CA PHE A 157 -3.40 -10.90 13.53
C PHE A 157 -1.94 -11.27 13.33
N GLU A 158 -1.58 -12.49 13.73
CA GLU A 158 -0.24 -13.05 13.53
C GLU A 158 -0.31 -14.20 12.53
N HIS A 159 0.64 -14.22 11.61
CA HIS A 159 0.87 -15.35 10.70
C HIS A 159 2.35 -15.73 10.72
N ARG A 160 2.62 -17.04 10.78
CA ARG A 160 4.00 -17.56 10.88
C ARG A 160 4.18 -18.75 9.97
N THR A 161 5.35 -18.82 9.38
CA THR A 161 5.92 -20.02 8.74
C THR A 161 7.33 -20.23 9.29
N ASP A 162 8.03 -21.27 8.86
CA ASP A 162 9.32 -21.68 9.44
C ASP A 162 10.39 -20.56 9.48
N GLY A 163 10.34 -19.57 8.62
CA GLY A 163 11.33 -18.49 8.58
C GLY A 163 10.73 -17.09 8.55
N LEU A 164 9.40 -16.97 8.49
CA LEU A 164 8.71 -15.67 8.38
C LEU A 164 7.71 -15.48 9.52
N SER A 165 7.65 -14.27 10.04
CA SER A 165 6.65 -13.85 11.02
C SER A 165 6.05 -12.51 10.59
N LEU A 166 4.73 -12.42 10.60
CA LEU A 166 3.95 -11.24 10.27
C LEU A 166 3.04 -10.90 11.44
N SER A 167 2.93 -9.61 11.74
CA SER A 167 1.84 -9.05 12.55
C SER A 167 1.19 -7.90 11.82
N THR A 168 -0.13 -7.75 11.97
CA THR A 168 -0.88 -6.72 11.26
C THR A 168 -1.16 -5.51 12.14
N LEU A 169 -1.04 -4.32 11.55
CA LEU A 169 -1.46 -3.05 12.13
C LEU A 169 -2.54 -2.44 11.23
N HIS A 170 -3.65 -2.04 11.81
CA HIS A 170 -4.71 -1.37 11.07
C HIS A 170 -4.40 0.12 10.93
N THR A 171 -4.18 0.58 9.72
CA THR A 171 -3.92 1.99 9.38
C THR A 171 -5.08 2.52 8.53
N HIS A 172 -6.05 3.20 9.19
CA HIS A 172 -7.19 3.74 8.44
C HIS A 172 -6.87 5.04 7.72
N GLY A 173 -7.72 5.39 6.76
CA GLY A 173 -7.76 6.70 6.12
C GLY A 173 -7.58 6.70 4.60
N HIS A 174 -7.22 5.57 4.00
CA HIS A 174 -7.12 5.40 2.55
C HIS A 174 -8.26 4.53 2.01
N ALA A 175 -8.63 3.49 2.73
CA ALA A 175 -9.72 2.58 2.42
C ALA A 175 -10.55 2.30 3.68
#